data_ed6287d1d09a2ff7c9e6e175b1a05b3c
#
_entry.id   ed6287d1d09a2ff7c9e6e175b1a05b3c
#
_cell.length_a   1.000
_cell.length_b   1.000
_cell.length_c   1.000
_cell.angle_alpha   90.00
_cell.angle_beta   90.00
_cell.angle_gamma   90.00
#
_symmetry.space_group_name_H-M   'P 1'
#
loop_
_entity.id
_entity.type
_entity.pdbx_description
1 polymer ?
#
loop_
_entity_poly.entity_id
_entity_poly.type
_entity_poly.pdbx_seq_one_letter_code
_entity_poly.pdbx_strand_id
1 'polypeptide(L)'
;MSVFRKKLSSAAMQRKHQRNITRDIEKMQRSTDPFIPLTSFSRLVHEIVAEQGDYCVRSDAVRALQSAAEDHVTTVFANANRIAQYTGRETVSCSDLQFVTPAQTGELPFDGDKEPGPPLPEPGL
;
A
#
# COMPACT_ATOMS: atom_id res chain seq x y z
N MET A 1 50.07 7.01 0.12
CA MET A 1 49.43 5.91 -0.63
C MET A 1 48.01 6.32 -0.95
N SER A 2 47.75 6.64 -2.21
CA SER A 2 46.41 7.02 -2.68
C SER A 2 45.55 5.79 -2.80
N VAL A 3 44.52 5.68 -1.94
CA VAL A 3 43.51 4.63 -2.04
C VAL A 3 42.57 5.02 -3.17
N PHE A 4 42.80 4.50 -4.36
CA PHE A 4 41.87 4.57 -5.48
C PHE A 4 40.55 3.88 -5.10
N ARG A 5 39.61 4.63 -4.53
CA ARG A 5 38.21 4.19 -4.49
C ARG A 5 37.67 4.18 -5.91
N LYS A 6 37.67 3.01 -6.53
CA LYS A 6 37.00 2.78 -7.79
C LYS A 6 35.53 3.21 -7.64
N LYS A 7 35.16 4.38 -8.18
CA LYS A 7 33.78 4.77 -8.33
C LYS A 7 33.11 3.71 -9.18
N LEU A 8 32.22 2.91 -8.56
CA LEU A 8 31.37 1.99 -9.30
C LEU A 8 30.59 2.80 -10.32
N SER A 9 30.51 2.33 -11.57
CA SER A 9 29.69 2.97 -12.59
C SER A 9 28.23 3.04 -12.11
N SER A 10 27.49 4.06 -12.52
CA SER A 10 26.08 4.26 -12.15
C SER A 10 25.24 2.97 -12.38
N ALA A 11 25.47 2.28 -13.49
CA ALA A 11 24.81 1.01 -13.81
C ALA A 11 25.13 -0.12 -12.82
N ALA A 12 26.38 -0.21 -12.34
CA ALA A 12 26.78 -1.21 -11.35
C ALA A 12 26.15 -0.92 -9.97
N MET A 13 25.98 0.35 -9.64
CA MET A 13 25.33 0.80 -8.40
C MET A 13 23.83 0.50 -8.42
N GLN A 14 23.16 0.74 -9.55
CA GLN A 14 21.77 0.39 -9.76
C GLN A 14 21.51 -1.12 -9.66
N ARG A 15 22.35 -1.96 -10.30
CA ARG A 15 22.25 -3.42 -10.20
C ARG A 15 22.47 -3.93 -8.78
N LYS A 16 23.37 -3.31 -8.01
CA LYS A 16 23.58 -3.66 -6.60
C LYS A 16 22.37 -3.28 -5.77
N HIS A 17 21.81 -2.11 -5.99
CA HIS A 17 20.59 -1.66 -5.31
C HIS A 17 19.41 -2.59 -5.60
N GLN A 18 19.18 -2.93 -6.87
CA GLN A 18 18.12 -3.86 -7.28
C GLN A 18 18.26 -5.25 -6.62
N ARG A 19 19.46 -5.82 -6.59
CA ARG A 19 19.72 -7.10 -5.91
C ARG A 19 19.46 -7.05 -4.42
N ASN A 20 19.76 -5.93 -3.77
CA ASN A 20 19.49 -5.75 -2.35
C ASN A 20 17.99 -5.71 -2.08
N ILE A 21 17.24 -4.95 -2.87
CA ILE A 21 15.78 -4.87 -2.78
C ILE A 21 15.15 -6.26 -2.96
N THR A 22 15.54 -7.02 -4.00
CA THR A 22 15.01 -8.35 -4.26
C THR A 22 15.27 -9.30 -3.07
N ARG A 23 16.48 -9.27 -2.52
CA ARG A 23 16.83 -10.09 -1.34
C ARG A 23 16.04 -9.69 -0.10
N ASP A 24 15.81 -8.40 0.12
CA ASP A 24 15.03 -7.91 1.24
C ASP A 24 13.56 -8.31 1.11
N ILE A 25 13.00 -8.23 -0.10
CA ILE A 25 11.65 -8.73 -0.42
C ILE A 25 11.55 -10.23 -0.14
N GLU A 26 12.49 -11.04 -0.62
CA GLU A 26 12.50 -12.49 -0.38
C GLU A 26 12.60 -12.82 1.11
N LYS A 27 13.42 -12.08 1.86
CA LYS A 27 13.54 -12.24 3.31
C LYS A 27 12.22 -11.94 4.01
N MET A 28 11.56 -10.85 3.61
CA MET A 28 10.27 -10.47 4.18
C MET A 28 9.15 -11.45 3.84
N GLN A 29 9.13 -11.99 2.61
CA GLN A 29 8.15 -13.00 2.21
C GLN A 29 8.29 -14.33 2.97
N ARG A 30 9.49 -14.65 3.48
CA ARG A 30 9.75 -15.84 4.32
C ARG A 30 9.50 -15.60 5.80
N SER A 31 9.44 -14.35 6.23
CA SER A 31 9.19 -14.00 7.63
C SER A 31 7.70 -14.13 7.94
N THR A 32 7.42 -14.63 9.13
CA THR A 32 6.07 -14.62 9.72
C THR A 32 5.89 -13.48 10.72
N ASP A 33 6.93 -12.67 10.90
CA ASP A 33 6.89 -11.53 11.80
C ASP A 33 6.06 -10.39 11.20
N PRO A 34 5.32 -9.64 12.03
CA PRO A 34 4.59 -8.47 11.57
C PRO A 34 5.51 -7.42 10.94
N PHE A 35 5.08 -6.79 9.86
CA PHE A 35 5.82 -5.72 9.19
C PHE A 35 5.71 -4.38 9.92
N ILE A 36 4.55 -4.13 10.53
CA ILE A 36 4.29 -2.90 11.28
C ILE A 36 4.86 -3.07 12.70
N PRO A 37 5.72 -2.16 13.18
CA PRO A 37 6.22 -2.22 14.55
C PRO A 37 5.09 -2.11 15.57
N LEU A 38 5.02 -3.06 16.51
CA LEU A 38 3.93 -3.14 17.49
C LEU A 38 3.82 -1.86 18.33
N THR A 39 4.95 -1.29 18.73
CA THR A 39 4.99 -0.07 19.56
C THR A 39 4.37 1.14 18.87
N SER A 40 4.72 1.35 17.59
CA SER A 40 4.18 2.45 16.80
C SER A 40 2.69 2.23 16.50
N PHE A 41 2.32 1.00 16.18
CA PHE A 41 0.93 0.64 15.92
C PHE A 41 0.05 0.78 17.17
N SER A 42 0.54 0.32 18.34
CA SER A 42 -0.15 0.46 19.62
C SER A 42 -0.42 1.92 19.96
N ARG A 43 0.57 2.78 19.72
CA ARG A 43 0.42 4.23 19.96
C ARG A 43 -0.69 4.81 19.08
N LEU A 44 -0.71 4.47 17.80
CA LEU A 44 -1.75 4.90 16.88
C LEU A 44 -3.14 4.41 17.30
N VAL A 45 -3.27 3.15 17.69
CA VAL A 45 -4.55 2.59 18.15
C VAL A 45 -5.05 3.33 19.40
N HIS A 46 -4.17 3.61 20.37
CA HIS A 46 -4.56 4.36 21.55
C HIS A 46 -4.97 5.79 21.23
N GLU A 47 -4.31 6.45 20.28
CA GLU A 47 -4.66 7.79 19.82
C GLU A 47 -6.07 7.80 19.21
N ILE A 48 -6.37 6.89 18.29
CA ILE A 48 -7.68 6.78 17.64
C ILE A 48 -8.77 6.46 18.67
N VAL A 49 -8.51 5.54 19.60
CA VAL A 49 -9.48 5.15 20.63
C VAL A 49 -9.77 6.31 21.60
N ALA A 50 -8.75 7.10 21.95
CA ALA A 50 -8.91 8.27 22.80
C ALA A 50 -9.81 9.36 22.17
N GLU A 51 -9.81 9.48 20.85
CA GLU A 51 -10.72 10.38 20.13
C GLU A 51 -12.20 9.93 20.20
N GLN A 52 -12.43 8.64 20.39
CA GLN A 52 -13.79 8.07 20.47
C GLN A 52 -14.36 8.06 21.89
N GLY A 53 -13.51 8.24 22.91
CA GLY A 53 -13.92 8.24 24.30
C GLY A 53 -12.85 7.63 25.22
N ASP A 54 -13.20 7.50 26.49
CA ASP A 54 -12.31 6.93 27.51
C ASP A 54 -12.45 5.39 27.53
N TYR A 55 -11.78 4.76 26.56
CA TYR A 55 -11.77 3.30 26.42
C TYR A 55 -10.38 2.72 26.68
N CYS A 56 -10.35 1.55 27.31
CA CYS A 56 -9.14 0.75 27.49
C CYS A 56 -9.04 -0.34 26.43
N VAL A 57 -7.86 -0.47 25.80
CA VAL A 57 -7.59 -1.51 24.80
C VAL A 57 -6.58 -2.50 25.35
N ARG A 58 -6.90 -3.79 25.32
CA ARG A 58 -6.00 -4.86 25.75
C ARG A 58 -4.90 -5.10 24.70
N SER A 59 -3.75 -5.56 25.15
CA SER A 59 -2.60 -5.83 24.28
C SER A 59 -2.85 -6.93 23.24
N ASP A 60 -3.66 -7.92 23.56
CA ASP A 60 -4.08 -8.97 22.62
C ASP A 60 -4.99 -8.41 21.51
N ALA A 61 -5.87 -7.47 21.85
CA ALA A 61 -6.69 -6.75 20.87
C ALA A 61 -5.83 -5.90 19.92
N VAL A 62 -4.81 -5.23 20.43
CA VAL A 62 -3.86 -4.47 19.58
C VAL A 62 -3.14 -5.38 18.59
N ARG A 63 -2.72 -6.57 19.03
CA ARG A 63 -2.07 -7.56 18.13
C ARG A 63 -3.04 -8.09 17.07
N ALA A 64 -4.29 -8.35 17.42
CA ALA A 64 -5.30 -8.77 16.47
C ALA A 64 -5.58 -7.67 15.43
N LEU A 65 -5.68 -6.42 15.86
CA LEU A 65 -5.82 -5.27 14.96
C LEU A 65 -4.59 -5.08 14.06
N GLN A 66 -3.38 -5.30 14.57
CA GLN A 66 -2.15 -5.25 13.78
C GLN A 66 -2.19 -6.26 12.64
N SER A 67 -2.52 -7.51 12.93
CA SER A 67 -2.64 -8.56 11.92
C SER A 67 -3.70 -8.22 10.87
N ALA A 68 -4.87 -7.75 11.30
CA ALA A 68 -5.94 -7.36 10.41
C ALA A 68 -5.56 -6.14 9.53
N ALA A 69 -4.84 -5.16 10.10
CA ALA A 69 -4.36 -4.00 9.35
C ALA A 69 -3.34 -4.39 8.29
N GLU A 70 -2.41 -5.28 8.60
CA GLU A 70 -1.42 -5.78 7.63
C GLU A 70 -2.08 -6.54 6.47
N ASP A 71 -3.05 -7.38 6.78
CA ASP A 71 -3.81 -8.13 5.78
C ASP A 71 -4.61 -7.17 4.87
N HIS A 72 -5.25 -6.17 5.46
CA HIS A 72 -5.97 -5.15 4.72
C HIS A 72 -5.05 -4.36 3.78
N VAL A 73 -3.91 -3.87 4.27
CA VAL A 73 -2.91 -3.13 3.46
C VAL A 73 -2.40 -4.00 2.31
N THR A 74 -2.08 -5.25 2.58
CA THR A 74 -1.62 -6.20 1.56
C THR A 74 -2.67 -6.39 0.46
N THR A 75 -3.93 -6.53 0.83
CA THR A 75 -5.05 -6.68 -0.10
C THR A 75 -5.26 -5.42 -0.95
N VAL A 76 -5.20 -4.24 -0.33
CA VAL A 76 -5.31 -2.95 -1.04
C VAL A 76 -4.20 -2.81 -2.09
N PHE A 77 -2.95 -3.06 -1.71
CA PHE A 77 -1.83 -2.98 -2.65
C PHE A 77 -1.88 -4.04 -3.75
N ALA A 78 -2.31 -5.26 -3.45
CA ALA A 78 -2.49 -6.31 -4.45
C ALA A 78 -3.53 -5.90 -5.51
N ASN A 79 -4.64 -5.33 -5.08
CA ASN A 79 -5.68 -4.86 -6.00
C ASN A 79 -5.23 -3.62 -6.79
N ALA A 80 -4.55 -2.66 -6.16
CA ALA A 80 -3.98 -1.51 -6.84
C ALA A 80 -2.92 -1.93 -7.88
N ASN A 81 -2.11 -2.94 -7.58
CA ASN A 81 -1.15 -3.50 -8.54
C ASN A 81 -1.84 -4.14 -9.75
N ARG A 82 -2.97 -4.82 -9.56
CA ARG A 82 -3.77 -5.34 -10.69
C ARG A 82 -4.26 -4.23 -11.61
N ILE A 83 -4.71 -3.10 -11.05
CA ILE A 83 -5.14 -1.93 -11.83
C ILE A 83 -3.95 -1.36 -12.61
N ALA A 84 -2.79 -1.19 -11.97
CA ALA A 84 -1.59 -0.70 -12.62
C ALA A 84 -1.16 -1.60 -13.79
N GLN A 85 -1.15 -2.92 -13.58
CA GLN A 85 -0.84 -3.90 -14.63
C GLN A 85 -1.85 -3.86 -15.77
N TYR A 86 -3.14 -3.77 -15.47
CA TYR A 86 -4.19 -3.67 -16.48
C TYR A 86 -4.04 -2.44 -17.37
N THR A 87 -3.54 -1.35 -16.83
CA THR A 87 -3.25 -0.11 -17.56
C THR A 87 -1.84 -0.06 -18.17
N GLY A 88 -1.10 -1.17 -18.15
CA GLY A 88 0.23 -1.30 -18.75
C GLY A 88 1.34 -0.59 -17.98
N ARG A 89 1.17 -0.37 -16.68
CA ARG A 89 2.16 0.28 -15.81
C ARG A 89 2.77 -0.73 -14.83
N GLU A 90 4.03 -0.54 -14.49
CA GLU A 90 4.72 -1.33 -13.46
C GLU A 90 4.61 -0.70 -12.06
N THR A 91 4.33 0.60 -12.00
CA THR A 91 4.30 1.36 -10.75
C THR A 91 2.87 1.65 -10.32
N VAL A 92 2.55 1.30 -9.08
CA VAL A 92 1.28 1.66 -8.44
C VAL A 92 1.26 3.15 -8.14
N SER A 93 0.21 3.84 -8.56
CA SER A 93 0.00 5.26 -8.33
C SER A 93 -1.00 5.52 -7.20
N CYS A 94 -1.03 6.76 -6.71
CA CYS A 94 -2.00 7.17 -5.70
C CYS A 94 -3.45 7.00 -6.19
N SER A 95 -3.71 7.26 -7.47
CA SER A 95 -5.03 7.07 -8.08
C SER A 95 -5.50 5.61 -8.05
N ASP A 96 -4.59 4.64 -8.19
CA ASP A 96 -4.93 3.21 -8.09
C ASP A 96 -5.40 2.86 -6.67
N LEU A 97 -4.71 3.39 -5.65
CA LEU A 97 -5.08 3.20 -4.25
C LEU A 97 -6.41 3.88 -3.92
N GLN A 98 -6.62 5.11 -4.39
CA GLN A 98 -7.87 5.85 -4.20
C GLN A 98 -9.06 5.14 -4.84
N PHE A 99 -8.86 4.46 -5.95
CA PHE A 99 -9.90 3.68 -6.62
C PHE A 99 -10.25 2.39 -5.84
N VAL A 100 -9.25 1.71 -5.31
CA VAL A 100 -9.43 0.42 -4.60
C VAL A 100 -10.10 0.62 -3.24
N THR A 101 -9.72 1.66 -2.50
CA THR A 101 -10.17 1.87 -1.11
C THR A 101 -11.70 1.99 -0.99
N PRO A 102 -12.40 2.83 -1.78
CA PRO A 102 -13.86 2.91 -1.75
C PRO A 102 -14.54 1.61 -2.18
N ALA A 103 -13.99 0.93 -3.19
CA ALA A 103 -14.55 -0.32 -3.69
C ALA A 103 -14.55 -1.44 -2.64
N GLN A 104 -13.58 -1.44 -1.71
CA GLN A 104 -13.51 -2.41 -0.62
C GLN A 104 -14.43 -2.07 0.56
N THR A 105 -14.67 -0.79 0.84
CA THR A 105 -15.58 -0.34 1.90
C THR A 105 -17.05 -0.35 1.48
N GLY A 106 -17.33 -0.68 0.22
CA GLY A 106 -18.69 -0.64 -0.32
C GLY A 106 -19.18 0.76 -0.66
N GLU A 107 -18.37 1.76 -0.41
CA GLU A 107 -18.60 3.12 -0.90
C GLU A 107 -18.08 3.19 -2.34
N LEU A 108 -18.99 3.09 -3.30
CA LEU A 108 -18.64 3.34 -4.69
C LEU A 108 -18.17 4.80 -4.80
N PRO A 109 -17.04 5.07 -5.51
CA PRO A 109 -16.59 6.44 -5.75
C PRO A 109 -17.51 7.20 -6.72
N PHE A 110 -18.71 6.73 -6.89
CA PHE A 110 -19.72 7.31 -7.74
C PHE A 110 -20.63 8.16 -6.85
N ASP A 111 -20.32 9.45 -6.75
CA ASP A 111 -21.26 10.44 -6.28
C ASP A 111 -22.48 10.40 -7.21
N GLY A 112 -23.55 9.78 -6.72
CA GLY A 112 -24.81 9.65 -7.46
C GLY A 112 -25.49 10.98 -7.83
N ASP A 113 -24.85 12.10 -7.51
CA ASP A 113 -25.34 13.46 -7.80
C ASP A 113 -24.68 14.11 -9.02
N LYS A 114 -23.75 13.41 -9.70
CA LYS A 114 -23.31 13.86 -11.01
C LYS A 114 -24.30 13.34 -12.05
N GLU A 115 -25.09 14.26 -12.58
CA GLU A 115 -25.94 14.04 -13.74
C GLU A 115 -25.22 13.21 -14.80
N PRO A 116 -25.88 12.20 -15.41
CA PRO A 116 -25.30 11.46 -16.51
C PRO A 116 -24.85 12.45 -17.57
N GLY A 117 -23.57 12.40 -17.90
CA GLY A 117 -23.02 13.23 -18.97
C GLY A 117 -23.82 13.06 -20.26
N PRO A 118 -23.74 14.03 -21.17
CA PRO A 118 -24.53 14.02 -22.40
C PRO A 118 -24.36 12.66 -23.12
N PRO A 119 -25.45 12.10 -23.68
CA PRO A 119 -25.40 10.82 -24.37
C PRO A 119 -24.34 10.86 -25.48
N LEU A 120 -23.56 9.79 -25.55
CA LEU A 120 -22.57 9.62 -26.60
C LEU A 120 -23.28 9.76 -27.97
N PRO A 121 -22.66 10.45 -28.94
CA PRO A 121 -23.24 10.53 -30.27
C PRO A 121 -23.42 9.11 -30.84
N GLU A 122 -24.63 8.83 -31.29
CA GLU A 122 -24.94 7.58 -31.96
C GLU A 122 -23.95 7.35 -33.12
N PRO A 123 -23.41 6.13 -33.29
CA PRO A 123 -22.60 5.83 -34.45
C PRO A 123 -23.48 6.02 -35.69
N GLY A 124 -23.14 7.02 -36.50
CA GLY A 124 -23.87 7.36 -37.69
C GLY A 124 -24.10 6.13 -38.57
N LEU A 125 -25.32 5.90 -38.89
CA LEU A 125 -25.77 4.98 -39.91
C LEU A 125 -25.16 5.32 -41.29
#